data_59515bdf97ca89eaff6a262c2cd783b2
#
_entry.id   59515bdf97ca89eaff6a262c2cd783b2
#
_cell.length_a   1.000
_cell.length_b   1.000
_cell.length_c   1.000
_cell.angle_alpha   90.00
_cell.angle_beta   90.00
_cell.angle_gamma   90.00
#
_symmetry.space_group_name_H-M   'P 1'
#
loop_
_entity.id
_entity.type
_entity.pdbx_description
1 polymer ?
#
loop_
_entity_poly.entity_id
_entity_poly.type
_entity_poly.pdbx_seq_one_letter_code
_entity_poly.pdbx_strand_id
1 'polypeptide(L)'
;NELRKWLISTFSVNNLINEGVHLRKHISFEPMPSGQQYLTTILEAIRDGVRLRVTHQGFSKSEAKSFTIAPYGLKVFKQRWYVLAQSEYPDGRLLVYSLDRFTEVERTDISYTIPSDFDINEHFRSFYGVSSLSNAQPEIVQLRIDASQVKFFRTLPLHHSQEEIETTDAYSVFQYYLVPTFELTKEILSNGPFIEVLLPLSLREEIQSKAEMMTKMYN
;
A
#
# COMPACT_ATOMS: atom_id res chain seq x y z
N ASN A 1 -12.83 -2.86 -16.96
CA ASN A 1 -11.98 -3.09 -15.79
C ASN A 1 -10.62 -2.44 -16.07
N GLU A 2 -10.29 -1.37 -15.34
CA GLU A 2 -9.08 -0.54 -15.54
C GLU A 2 -7.79 -1.34 -15.29
N LEU A 3 -7.80 -2.25 -14.30
CA LEU A 3 -6.67 -3.16 -14.04
C LEU A 3 -6.34 -4.01 -15.26
N ARG A 4 -7.35 -4.52 -15.95
CA ARG A 4 -7.14 -5.33 -17.17
C ARG A 4 -6.53 -4.48 -18.29
N LYS A 5 -6.98 -3.25 -18.48
CA LYS A 5 -6.42 -2.33 -19.47
C LYS A 5 -4.96 -2.01 -19.15
N TRP A 6 -4.67 -1.72 -17.88
CA TRP A 6 -3.30 -1.45 -17.42
C TRP A 6 -2.39 -2.67 -17.64
N LEU A 7 -2.84 -3.88 -17.28
CA LEU A 7 -2.08 -5.12 -17.51
C LEU A 7 -1.82 -5.35 -19.00
N ILE A 8 -2.82 -5.19 -19.86
CA ILE A 8 -2.67 -5.37 -21.31
C ILE A 8 -1.67 -4.36 -21.87
N SER A 9 -1.76 -3.08 -21.50
CA SER A 9 -0.83 -2.06 -21.97
C SER A 9 0.60 -2.33 -21.49
N THR A 10 0.77 -2.74 -20.25
CA THR A 10 2.07 -3.10 -19.67
C THR A 10 2.68 -4.33 -20.38
N PHE A 11 1.83 -5.33 -20.68
CA PHE A 11 2.26 -6.53 -21.42
C PHE A 11 2.66 -6.21 -22.86
N SER A 12 1.89 -5.34 -23.54
CA SER A 12 2.20 -4.87 -24.90
C SER A 12 3.52 -4.10 -24.94
N VAL A 13 3.76 -3.21 -23.97
CA VAL A 13 5.03 -2.48 -23.84
C VAL A 13 6.18 -3.46 -23.59
N ASN A 14 6.01 -4.45 -22.71
CA ASN A 14 7.04 -5.45 -22.42
C ASN A 14 7.39 -6.29 -23.66
N ASN A 15 6.38 -6.70 -24.46
CA ASN A 15 6.61 -7.42 -25.70
C ASN A 15 7.41 -6.58 -26.71
N LEU A 16 7.01 -5.32 -26.93
CA LEU A 16 7.71 -4.38 -27.80
C LEU A 16 9.17 -4.16 -27.36
N ILE A 17 9.43 -4.08 -26.05
CA ILE A 17 10.78 -3.94 -25.50
C ILE A 17 11.60 -5.21 -25.74
N ASN A 18 10.99 -6.38 -25.68
CA ASN A 18 11.66 -7.66 -25.92
C ASN A 18 11.96 -7.90 -27.41
N GLU A 19 11.09 -7.43 -28.30
CA GLU A 19 11.25 -7.53 -29.75
C GLU A 19 12.24 -6.51 -30.32
N GLY A 20 12.46 -5.37 -29.64
CA GLY A 20 13.32 -4.29 -30.13
C GLY A 20 14.31 -3.77 -29.09
N VAL A 21 15.58 -4.22 -29.17
CA VAL A 21 16.69 -3.70 -28.32
C VAL A 21 16.79 -2.18 -28.35
N HIS A 22 16.37 -1.54 -29.45
CA HIS A 22 16.39 -0.09 -29.61
C HIS A 22 15.39 0.64 -28.70
N LEU A 23 14.23 0.02 -28.38
CA LEU A 23 13.18 0.66 -27.58
C LEU A 23 13.56 0.81 -26.11
N ARG A 24 14.44 -0.05 -25.59
CA ARG A 24 14.95 0.05 -24.20
C ARG A 24 15.63 1.37 -23.91
N LYS A 25 16.22 2.02 -24.91
CA LYS A 25 16.88 3.33 -24.75
C LYS A 25 15.89 4.50 -24.60
N HIS A 26 14.63 4.28 -24.93
CA HIS A 26 13.60 5.31 -24.92
C HIS A 26 12.63 5.20 -23.75
N ILE A 27 12.81 4.18 -22.87
CA ILE A 27 11.95 3.93 -21.73
C ILE A 27 12.82 3.86 -20.48
N SER A 28 12.55 4.73 -19.52
CA SER A 28 13.18 4.71 -18.20
C SER A 28 12.22 4.13 -17.19
N PHE A 29 12.67 3.14 -16.43
CA PHE A 29 11.94 2.57 -15.31
C PHE A 29 12.67 2.90 -14.02
N GLU A 30 11.92 3.28 -13.01
CA GLU A 30 12.46 3.32 -11.66
C GLU A 30 12.79 1.91 -11.17
N PRO A 31 13.82 1.74 -10.32
CA PRO A 31 14.12 0.45 -9.71
C PRO A 31 12.90 -0.06 -8.92
N MET A 32 12.48 -1.29 -9.24
CA MET A 32 11.39 -1.93 -8.50
C MET A 32 11.97 -2.82 -7.40
N PRO A 33 11.38 -2.82 -6.20
CA PRO A 33 11.79 -3.74 -5.15
C PRO A 33 11.69 -5.20 -5.60
N SER A 34 12.53 -6.06 -5.03
CA SER A 34 12.50 -7.51 -5.26
C SER A 34 11.19 -8.14 -4.75
N GLY A 35 11.02 -9.45 -4.96
CA GLY A 35 9.89 -10.21 -4.45
C GLY A 35 8.87 -10.60 -5.53
N GLN A 36 8.97 -10.06 -6.74
CA GLN A 36 8.09 -10.41 -7.85
C GLN A 36 8.20 -11.89 -8.25
N GLN A 37 9.37 -12.52 -8.05
CA GLN A 37 9.61 -13.94 -8.30
C GLN A 37 8.68 -14.85 -7.48
N TYR A 38 8.12 -14.37 -6.37
CA TYR A 38 7.23 -15.15 -5.51
C TYR A 38 5.74 -15.04 -5.86
N LEU A 39 5.37 -14.12 -6.77
CA LEU A 39 3.95 -13.85 -7.10
C LEU A 39 3.21 -15.09 -7.59
N THR A 40 3.81 -15.85 -8.50
CA THR A 40 3.20 -17.07 -9.04
C THR A 40 2.97 -18.10 -7.94
N THR A 41 3.98 -18.38 -7.12
CA THR A 41 3.89 -19.33 -6.01
C THR A 41 2.80 -18.94 -5.00
N ILE A 42 2.68 -17.64 -4.69
CA ILE A 42 1.67 -17.14 -3.76
C ILE A 42 0.27 -17.26 -4.36
N LEU A 43 0.07 -16.88 -5.63
CA LEU A 43 -1.23 -16.98 -6.31
C LEU A 43 -1.68 -18.43 -6.45
N GLU A 44 -0.78 -19.35 -6.76
CA GLU A 44 -1.07 -20.78 -6.80
C GLU A 44 -1.46 -21.33 -5.42
N ALA A 45 -0.75 -20.90 -4.36
CA ALA A 45 -1.09 -21.30 -2.99
C ALA A 45 -2.48 -20.81 -2.57
N ILE A 46 -2.86 -19.56 -2.95
CA ILE A 46 -4.21 -19.02 -2.74
C ILE A 46 -5.25 -19.86 -3.49
N ARG A 47 -5.02 -20.15 -4.77
CA ARG A 47 -5.92 -20.96 -5.61
C ARG A 47 -6.15 -22.34 -5.04
N ASP A 48 -5.07 -22.98 -4.58
CA ASP A 48 -5.08 -24.38 -4.16
C ASP A 48 -5.39 -24.54 -2.65
N GLY A 49 -5.54 -23.44 -1.91
CA GLY A 49 -5.84 -23.43 -0.48
C GLY A 49 -4.75 -24.10 0.37
N VAL A 50 -3.48 -23.88 0.03
CA VAL A 50 -2.33 -24.44 0.77
C VAL A 50 -1.48 -23.34 1.39
N ARG A 51 -0.96 -23.60 2.60
CA ARG A 51 -0.08 -22.66 3.31
C ARG A 51 1.28 -22.57 2.64
N LEU A 52 1.96 -21.45 2.91
CA LEU A 52 3.32 -21.21 2.50
C LEU A 52 4.26 -21.21 3.71
N ARG A 53 5.39 -21.87 3.59
CA ARG A 53 6.56 -21.64 4.45
C ARG A 53 7.33 -20.50 3.86
N VAL A 54 7.61 -19.47 4.67
CA VAL A 54 8.32 -18.28 4.24
C VAL A 54 9.49 -17.99 5.18
N THR A 55 10.59 -17.52 4.62
CA THR A 55 11.70 -16.94 5.38
C THR A 55 11.69 -15.43 5.17
N HIS A 56 11.48 -14.67 6.25
CA HIS A 56 11.27 -13.23 6.22
C HIS A 56 12.28 -12.49 7.10
N GLN A 57 12.88 -11.44 6.55
CA GLN A 57 13.79 -10.57 7.27
C GLN A 57 13.20 -9.16 7.38
N GLY A 58 12.74 -8.81 8.60
CA GLY A 58 12.30 -7.45 8.90
C GLY A 58 13.46 -6.47 8.97
N PHE A 59 13.27 -5.21 8.56
CA PHE A 59 14.34 -4.19 8.58
C PHE A 59 14.96 -3.94 9.96
N SER A 60 14.20 -4.14 11.03
CA SER A 60 14.67 -3.99 12.41
C SER A 60 15.23 -5.28 13.03
N LYS A 61 15.32 -6.36 12.27
CA LYS A 61 15.77 -7.66 12.74
C LYS A 61 17.09 -8.03 12.09
N SER A 62 18.06 -8.45 12.90
CA SER A 62 19.37 -8.94 12.42
C SER A 62 19.27 -10.31 11.75
N GLU A 63 18.25 -11.10 12.10
CA GLU A 63 18.09 -12.47 11.62
C GLU A 63 16.77 -12.65 10.89
N ALA A 64 16.81 -13.41 9.81
CA ALA A 64 15.64 -13.88 9.11
C ALA A 64 14.93 -14.96 9.97
N LYS A 65 13.59 -14.99 9.89
CA LYS A 65 12.78 -16.01 10.58
C LYS A 65 11.95 -16.77 9.57
N SER A 66 11.93 -18.09 9.70
CA SER A 66 11.05 -18.97 8.94
C SER A 66 9.79 -19.29 9.73
N PHE A 67 8.65 -19.17 9.09
CA PHE A 67 7.33 -19.47 9.66
C PHE A 67 6.33 -19.80 8.54
N THR A 68 5.15 -20.25 8.91
CA THR A 68 4.11 -20.60 7.95
C THR A 68 3.02 -19.53 7.93
N ILE A 69 2.54 -19.22 6.74
CA ILE A 69 1.43 -18.28 6.53
C ILE A 69 0.34 -18.91 5.67
N ALA A 70 -0.91 -18.51 5.86
CA ALA A 70 -2.01 -18.80 4.95
C ALA A 70 -2.29 -17.53 4.13
N PRO A 71 -1.88 -17.45 2.84
CA PRO A 71 -2.04 -16.24 2.02
C PRO A 71 -3.51 -16.01 1.67
N TYR A 72 -4.01 -14.79 1.84
CA TYR A 72 -5.40 -14.39 1.54
C TYR A 72 -5.50 -13.54 0.28
N GLY A 73 -4.46 -12.79 -0.05
CA GLY A 73 -4.46 -11.96 -1.24
C GLY A 73 -3.20 -11.12 -1.39
N LEU A 74 -3.06 -10.47 -2.54
CA LEU A 74 -1.94 -9.61 -2.89
C LEU A 74 -2.39 -8.16 -3.07
N LYS A 75 -1.59 -7.21 -2.60
CA LYS A 75 -1.79 -5.77 -2.79
C LYS A 75 -0.54 -5.12 -3.33
N VAL A 76 -0.70 -4.20 -4.28
CA VAL A 76 0.36 -3.29 -4.74
C VAL A 76 0.16 -1.95 -4.07
N PHE A 77 1.21 -1.39 -3.49
CA PHE A 77 1.22 -0.04 -2.98
C PHE A 77 2.62 0.59 -3.16
N LYS A 78 2.68 1.76 -3.79
CA LYS A 78 3.93 2.50 -4.06
C LYS A 78 5.04 1.57 -4.61
N GLN A 79 4.72 0.87 -5.71
CA GLN A 79 5.60 -0.04 -6.46
C GLN A 79 6.02 -1.31 -5.70
N ARG A 80 5.54 -1.55 -4.47
CA ARG A 80 5.83 -2.77 -3.70
C ARG A 80 4.66 -3.72 -3.72
N TRP A 81 4.98 -5.00 -3.78
CA TRP A 81 4.02 -6.07 -3.58
C TRP A 81 3.96 -6.49 -2.12
N TYR A 82 2.75 -6.72 -1.66
CA TYR A 82 2.45 -7.17 -0.30
C TYR A 82 1.51 -8.37 -0.37
N VAL A 83 1.71 -9.33 0.53
CA VAL A 83 0.76 -10.41 0.78
C VAL A 83 0.06 -10.16 2.11
N LEU A 84 -1.28 -10.20 2.06
CA LEU A 84 -2.11 -10.32 3.25
C LEU A 84 -2.24 -11.79 3.57
N ALA A 85 -1.88 -12.19 4.77
CA ALA A 85 -1.88 -13.59 5.17
C ALA A 85 -2.25 -13.75 6.63
N GLN A 86 -2.94 -14.85 6.95
CA GLN A 86 -3.13 -15.29 8.32
C GLN A 86 -1.82 -15.83 8.87
N SER A 87 -1.41 -15.30 10.01
CA SER A 87 -0.19 -15.68 10.69
C SER A 87 -0.40 -16.95 11.55
N GLU A 88 0.70 -17.56 12.01
CA GLU A 88 0.69 -18.65 12.99
C GLU A 88 0.40 -18.17 14.43
N TYR A 89 0.17 -16.87 14.65
CA TYR A 89 -0.20 -16.41 15.98
C TYR A 89 -1.51 -17.05 16.44
N PRO A 90 -1.65 -17.34 17.75
CA PRO A 90 -2.83 -18.04 18.29
C PRO A 90 -4.17 -17.34 18.00
N ASP A 91 -4.15 -16.02 17.80
CA ASP A 91 -5.31 -15.22 17.44
C ASP A 91 -5.68 -15.33 15.95
N GLY A 92 -4.83 -15.97 15.12
CA GLY A 92 -5.08 -16.16 13.70
C GLY A 92 -5.22 -14.86 12.91
N ARG A 93 -4.70 -13.74 13.43
CA ARG A 93 -4.84 -12.42 12.81
C ARG A 93 -4.21 -12.34 11.42
N LEU A 94 -4.83 -11.53 10.59
CA LEU A 94 -4.27 -11.18 9.28
C LEU A 94 -3.14 -10.16 9.43
N LEU A 95 -2.01 -10.43 8.82
CA LEU A 95 -0.85 -9.55 8.78
C LEU A 95 -0.44 -9.29 7.33
N VAL A 96 0.19 -8.15 7.12
CA VAL A 96 0.70 -7.75 5.81
C VAL A 96 2.21 -7.90 5.79
N TYR A 97 2.70 -8.65 4.79
CA TYR A 97 4.13 -8.86 4.57
C TYR A 97 4.55 -8.29 3.22
N SER A 98 5.62 -7.54 3.21
CA SER A 98 6.21 -7.04 1.97
C SER A 98 7.05 -8.14 1.31
N LEU A 99 6.82 -8.40 0.02
CA LEU A 99 7.45 -9.51 -0.70
C LEU A 99 8.97 -9.34 -0.86
N ASP A 100 9.45 -8.10 -0.90
CA ASP A 100 10.87 -7.78 -0.99
C ASP A 100 11.67 -8.17 0.27
N ARG A 101 10.98 -8.53 1.35
CA ARG A 101 11.59 -9.02 2.59
C ARG A 101 11.57 -10.54 2.73
N PHE A 102 10.99 -11.25 1.78
CA PHE A 102 11.10 -12.70 1.71
C PHE A 102 12.42 -13.09 1.03
N THR A 103 13.13 -14.02 1.65
CA THR A 103 14.31 -14.67 1.07
C THR A 103 13.97 -16.03 0.48
N GLU A 104 12.90 -16.65 1.02
CA GLU A 104 12.40 -17.96 0.56
C GLU A 104 10.88 -17.98 0.68
N VAL A 105 10.23 -18.65 -0.28
CA VAL A 105 8.79 -18.92 -0.29
C VAL A 105 8.56 -20.29 -0.88
N GLU A 106 8.03 -21.22 -0.09
CA GLU A 106 7.78 -22.60 -0.48
C GLU A 106 6.33 -23.00 -0.16
N ARG A 107 5.73 -23.79 -1.04
CA ARG A 107 4.40 -24.38 -0.78
C ARG A 107 4.54 -25.53 0.21
N THR A 108 3.53 -25.65 1.07
CA THR A 108 3.40 -26.78 2.00
C THR A 108 2.22 -27.67 1.59
N ASP A 109 2.08 -28.82 2.26
CA ASP A 109 0.91 -29.71 2.12
C ASP A 109 -0.19 -29.37 3.13
N ILE A 110 -0.06 -28.27 3.89
CA ILE A 110 -1.01 -27.88 4.92
C ILE A 110 -2.12 -27.07 4.28
N SER A 111 -3.32 -27.59 4.28
CA SER A 111 -4.49 -26.90 3.75
C SER A 111 -4.99 -25.80 4.70
N TYR A 112 -5.63 -24.79 4.12
CA TYR A 112 -6.41 -23.77 4.82
C TYR A 112 -7.60 -23.33 3.96
N THR A 113 -8.53 -22.62 4.56
CA THR A 113 -9.72 -22.13 3.86
C THR A 113 -9.83 -20.63 4.05
N ILE A 114 -10.00 -19.89 2.94
CA ILE A 114 -10.36 -18.48 2.95
C ILE A 114 -11.88 -18.40 3.09
N PRO A 115 -12.45 -17.58 4.01
CA PRO A 115 -13.88 -17.35 4.07
C PRO A 115 -14.46 -16.96 2.70
N SER A 116 -15.59 -17.52 2.32
CA SER A 116 -16.18 -17.30 0.99
C SER A 116 -16.63 -15.87 0.73
N ASP A 117 -16.83 -15.09 1.78
CA ASP A 117 -17.19 -13.67 1.78
C ASP A 117 -15.97 -12.73 1.86
N PHE A 118 -14.76 -13.28 1.91
CA PHE A 118 -13.54 -12.48 1.97
C PHE A 118 -13.27 -11.78 0.63
N ASP A 119 -13.12 -10.45 0.68
CA ASP A 119 -12.64 -9.63 -0.43
C ASP A 119 -11.50 -8.74 0.07
N ILE A 120 -10.35 -8.83 -0.59
CA ILE A 120 -9.16 -8.04 -0.24
C ILE A 120 -9.38 -6.53 -0.43
N ASN A 121 -10.22 -6.12 -1.39
CA ASN A 121 -10.53 -4.71 -1.60
C ASN A 121 -11.38 -4.18 -0.44
N GLU A 122 -12.34 -4.97 0.04
CA GLU A 122 -13.13 -4.60 1.22
C GLU A 122 -12.27 -4.59 2.48
N HIS A 123 -11.32 -5.54 2.63
CA HIS A 123 -10.38 -5.54 3.76
C HIS A 123 -9.56 -4.24 3.86
N PHE A 124 -9.13 -3.71 2.72
CA PHE A 124 -8.34 -2.47 2.68
C PHE A 124 -9.15 -1.21 2.40
N ARG A 125 -10.48 -1.34 2.30
CA ARG A 125 -11.35 -0.25 1.86
C ARG A 125 -11.22 1.02 2.69
N SER A 126 -11.04 0.88 4.00
CA SER A 126 -10.96 2.00 4.94
C SER A 126 -9.52 2.47 5.20
N PHE A 127 -8.53 1.94 4.49
CA PHE A 127 -7.13 2.25 4.76
C PHE A 127 -6.44 2.88 3.56
N TYR A 128 -5.71 3.97 3.81
CA TYR A 128 -4.70 4.43 2.88
C TYR A 128 -3.40 3.63 3.11
N GLY A 129 -2.93 2.91 2.08
CA GLY A 129 -1.72 2.11 2.19
C GLY A 129 -1.97 0.63 2.48
N VAL A 130 -1.10 0.03 3.26
CA VAL A 130 -1.08 -1.42 3.53
C VAL A 130 -1.20 -1.77 5.00
N SER A 131 -1.11 -0.80 5.89
CA SER A 131 -1.40 -1.03 7.31
C SER A 131 -2.86 -1.38 7.48
N SER A 132 -3.14 -2.50 8.14
CA SER A 132 -4.46 -2.86 8.59
C SER A 132 -4.42 -2.98 10.12
N LEU A 133 -5.02 -2.01 10.78
CA LEU A 133 -5.05 -1.96 12.24
C LEU A 133 -6.31 -2.69 12.73
N SER A 134 -6.12 -3.79 13.45
CA SER A 134 -7.23 -4.48 14.10
C SER A 134 -7.94 -3.52 15.05
N ASN A 135 -9.25 -3.38 14.92
CA ASN A 135 -10.13 -2.52 15.73
C ASN A 135 -10.05 -1.00 15.47
N ALA A 136 -9.26 -0.52 14.52
CA ALA A 136 -9.33 0.89 14.14
C ALA A 136 -10.62 1.16 13.34
N GLN A 137 -11.30 2.24 13.67
CA GLN A 137 -12.50 2.65 12.95
C GLN A 137 -12.18 3.82 12.02
N PRO A 138 -12.75 3.84 10.82
CA PRO A 138 -12.61 4.97 9.92
C PRO A 138 -13.30 6.19 10.52
N GLU A 139 -12.71 7.34 10.29
CA GLU A 139 -13.22 8.64 10.72
C GLU A 139 -13.09 9.67 9.59
N ILE A 140 -13.70 10.84 9.79
CA ILE A 140 -13.60 11.95 8.84
C ILE A 140 -12.21 12.57 8.94
N VAL A 141 -11.49 12.54 7.81
CA VAL A 141 -10.23 13.26 7.63
C VAL A 141 -10.48 14.40 6.65
N GLN A 142 -10.15 15.63 7.03
CA GLN A 142 -10.23 16.79 6.16
C GLN A 142 -8.84 17.39 5.94
N LEU A 143 -8.47 17.54 4.67
CA LEU A 143 -7.21 18.10 4.25
C LEU A 143 -7.46 19.35 3.41
N ARG A 144 -6.85 20.47 3.80
CA ARG A 144 -6.77 21.69 2.99
C ARG A 144 -5.55 21.59 2.08
N ILE A 145 -5.76 21.67 0.79
CA ILE A 145 -4.76 21.51 -0.24
C ILE A 145 -4.55 22.87 -0.93
N ASP A 146 -3.31 23.33 -1.01
CA ASP A 146 -2.93 24.56 -1.73
C ASP A 146 -3.38 24.50 -3.21
N ALA A 147 -3.84 25.60 -3.76
CA ALA A 147 -4.36 25.68 -5.12
C ALA A 147 -3.40 25.13 -6.19
N SER A 148 -2.09 25.28 -5.98
CA SER A 148 -1.06 24.73 -6.88
C SER A 148 -1.07 23.21 -6.97
N GLN A 149 -1.57 22.50 -5.94
CA GLN A 149 -1.59 21.04 -5.84
C GLN A 149 -2.96 20.42 -6.12
N VAL A 150 -4.04 21.18 -6.05
CA VAL A 150 -5.42 20.66 -6.17
C VAL A 150 -5.63 19.78 -7.41
N LYS A 151 -5.05 20.16 -8.56
CA LYS A 151 -5.20 19.38 -9.81
C LYS A 151 -4.63 17.96 -9.70
N PHE A 152 -3.53 17.78 -8.95
CA PHE A 152 -2.94 16.45 -8.75
C PHE A 152 -3.88 15.58 -7.92
N PHE A 153 -4.48 16.12 -6.85
CA PHE A 153 -5.44 15.40 -6.01
C PHE A 153 -6.74 15.04 -6.75
N ARG A 154 -7.20 15.90 -7.68
CA ARG A 154 -8.35 15.59 -8.53
C ARG A 154 -8.07 14.48 -9.52
N THR A 155 -6.87 14.44 -10.11
CA THR A 155 -6.50 13.46 -11.14
C THR A 155 -6.06 12.12 -10.57
N LEU A 156 -5.50 12.11 -9.36
CA LEU A 156 -5.08 10.90 -8.64
C LEU A 156 -5.54 10.99 -7.18
N PRO A 157 -6.81 10.63 -6.89
CA PRO A 157 -7.34 10.65 -5.54
C PRO A 157 -6.52 9.78 -4.58
N LEU A 158 -6.27 10.28 -3.37
CA LEU A 158 -5.56 9.50 -2.34
C LEU A 158 -6.36 8.26 -1.91
N HIS A 159 -7.67 8.39 -1.88
CA HIS A 159 -8.56 7.32 -1.43
C HIS A 159 -9.89 7.39 -2.19
N HIS A 160 -10.56 6.25 -2.36
CA HIS A 160 -11.84 6.18 -3.09
C HIS A 160 -12.97 7.02 -2.45
N SER A 161 -12.86 7.34 -1.16
CA SER A 161 -13.84 8.20 -0.44
C SER A 161 -13.52 9.68 -0.55
N GLN A 162 -12.58 10.09 -1.44
CA GLN A 162 -12.24 11.49 -1.60
C GLN A 162 -13.42 12.29 -2.14
N GLU A 163 -13.81 13.34 -1.41
CA GLU A 163 -14.82 14.31 -1.80
C GLU A 163 -14.26 15.73 -1.64
N GLU A 164 -14.39 16.55 -2.66
CA GLU A 164 -14.00 17.96 -2.60
C GLU A 164 -15.19 18.76 -2.06
N ILE A 165 -15.09 19.24 -0.80
CA ILE A 165 -16.20 19.88 -0.09
C ILE A 165 -16.15 21.40 -0.11
N GLU A 166 -15.00 21.99 -0.45
CA GLU A 166 -14.80 23.44 -0.56
C GLU A 166 -13.75 23.73 -1.63
N THR A 167 -13.95 24.82 -2.38
CA THR A 167 -12.99 25.31 -3.38
C THR A 167 -12.95 26.82 -3.34
N THR A 168 -11.74 27.37 -3.30
CA THR A 168 -11.43 28.81 -3.40
C THR A 168 -10.30 29.03 -4.41
N ASP A 169 -9.94 30.28 -4.65
CA ASP A 169 -8.78 30.62 -5.50
C ASP A 169 -7.44 30.24 -4.85
N ALA A 170 -7.39 30.10 -3.51
CA ALA A 170 -6.18 29.83 -2.75
C ALA A 170 -6.01 28.36 -2.37
N TYR A 171 -7.10 27.61 -2.21
CA TYR A 171 -7.09 26.22 -1.76
C TYR A 171 -8.38 25.48 -2.10
N SER A 172 -8.34 24.15 -1.98
CA SER A 172 -9.53 23.31 -1.84
C SER A 172 -9.45 22.47 -0.57
N VAL A 173 -10.62 22.09 -0.02
CA VAL A 173 -10.73 21.15 1.09
C VAL A 173 -11.27 19.82 0.57
N PHE A 174 -10.51 18.77 0.79
CA PHE A 174 -10.91 17.40 0.50
C PHE A 174 -11.25 16.67 1.78
N GLN A 175 -12.37 15.99 1.76
CA GLN A 175 -12.84 15.13 2.84
C GLN A 175 -12.65 13.65 2.45
N TYR A 176 -12.29 12.86 3.43
CA TYR A 176 -12.11 11.42 3.34
C TYR A 176 -12.80 10.72 4.49
N TYR A 177 -13.23 9.49 4.29
CA TYR A 177 -13.67 8.60 5.36
C TYR A 177 -12.74 7.39 5.39
N LEU A 178 -11.77 7.40 6.28
CA LEU A 178 -10.70 6.40 6.36
C LEU A 178 -10.05 6.37 7.75
N VAL A 179 -9.30 5.32 8.01
CA VAL A 179 -8.47 5.19 9.21
C VAL A 179 -7.17 5.97 9.01
N PRO A 180 -6.83 6.95 9.88
CA PRO A 180 -5.52 7.59 9.85
C PRO A 180 -4.41 6.56 10.11
N THR A 181 -3.62 6.26 9.08
CA THR A 181 -2.52 5.30 9.13
C THR A 181 -1.19 6.02 9.09
N PHE A 182 -0.12 5.30 9.46
CA PHE A 182 1.25 5.79 9.28
C PHE A 182 1.54 6.18 7.81
N GLU A 183 0.99 5.43 6.85
CA GLU A 183 1.17 5.74 5.44
C GLU A 183 0.49 7.05 5.04
N LEU A 184 -0.68 7.35 5.61
CA LEU A 184 -1.34 8.64 5.40
C LEU A 184 -0.54 9.79 6.01
N THR A 185 -0.09 9.65 7.26
CA THR A 185 0.80 10.62 7.91
C THR A 185 2.03 10.91 7.05
N LYS A 186 2.66 9.85 6.53
CA LYS A 186 3.83 9.96 5.66
C LYS A 186 3.50 10.65 4.34
N GLU A 187 2.34 10.36 3.75
CA GLU A 187 1.86 11.02 2.53
C GLU A 187 1.68 12.52 2.74
N ILE A 188 1.01 12.91 3.83
CA ILE A 188 0.79 14.32 4.17
C ILE A 188 2.14 15.04 4.34
N LEU A 189 3.06 14.48 5.11
CA LEU A 189 4.39 15.08 5.33
C LEU A 189 5.22 15.17 4.05
N SER A 190 5.08 14.26 3.11
CA SER A 190 5.80 14.28 1.83
C SER A 190 5.37 15.42 0.91
N ASN A 191 4.17 15.95 1.11
CA ASN A 191 3.65 17.11 0.39
C ASN A 191 4.03 18.45 1.06
N GLY A 192 4.74 18.42 2.19
CA GLY A 192 5.28 19.60 2.88
C GLY A 192 4.21 20.64 3.21
N PRO A 193 4.44 21.93 2.89
CA PRO A 193 3.57 23.02 3.29
C PRO A 193 2.27 23.12 2.46
N PHE A 194 2.08 22.24 1.46
CA PHE A 194 0.94 22.32 0.54
C PHE A 194 -0.30 21.60 1.08
N ILE A 195 -0.17 20.85 2.19
CA ILE A 195 -1.27 20.16 2.85
C ILE A 195 -1.36 20.57 4.30
N GLU A 196 -2.56 20.98 4.70
CA GLU A 196 -2.89 21.18 6.12
C GLU A 196 -3.98 20.21 6.53
N VAL A 197 -3.77 19.52 7.66
CA VAL A 197 -4.80 18.69 8.29
C VAL A 197 -5.75 19.59 9.06
N LEU A 198 -7.05 19.55 8.70
CA LEU A 198 -8.10 20.25 9.43
C LEU A 198 -8.75 19.33 10.48
N LEU A 199 -9.02 18.08 10.10
CA LEU A 199 -9.57 17.01 10.95
C LEU A 199 -8.92 15.68 10.65
N PRO A 200 -8.86 14.74 11.61
CA PRO A 200 -9.17 14.94 13.03
C PRO A 200 -8.04 15.70 13.74
N LEU A 201 -8.33 16.24 14.92
CA LEU A 201 -7.33 17.00 15.69
C LEU A 201 -6.13 16.13 16.08
N SER A 202 -6.34 14.85 16.37
CA SER A 202 -5.26 13.90 16.68
C SER A 202 -4.24 13.77 15.55
N LEU A 203 -4.69 13.66 14.31
CA LEU A 203 -3.81 13.62 13.13
C LEU A 203 -3.12 14.97 12.90
N ARG A 204 -3.84 16.09 13.11
CA ARG A 204 -3.27 17.44 13.02
C ARG A 204 -2.11 17.62 14.02
N GLU A 205 -2.32 17.23 15.27
CA GLU A 205 -1.30 17.31 16.34
C GLU A 205 -0.10 16.41 16.04
N GLU A 206 -0.34 15.20 15.48
CA GLU A 206 0.73 14.30 15.05
C GLU A 206 1.59 14.95 13.95
N ILE A 207 0.95 15.52 12.92
CA ILE A 207 1.66 16.20 11.82
C ILE A 207 2.44 17.41 12.34
N GLN A 208 1.82 18.23 13.20
CA GLN A 208 2.49 19.38 13.81
C GLN A 208 3.73 18.95 14.59
N SER A 209 3.61 17.96 15.46
CA SER A 209 4.75 17.43 16.24
C SER A 209 5.90 16.97 15.36
N LYS A 210 5.59 16.26 14.27
CA LYS A 210 6.61 15.80 13.31
C LYS A 210 7.25 16.97 12.56
N ALA A 211 6.48 17.98 12.17
CA ALA A 211 7.01 19.17 11.51
C ALA A 211 7.95 19.96 12.43
N GLU A 212 7.61 20.08 13.73
CA GLU A 212 8.48 20.69 14.73
C GLU A 212 9.79 19.91 14.92
N MET A 213 9.72 18.57 14.94
CA MET A 213 10.91 17.72 14.96
C MET A 213 11.77 17.95 13.72
N MET A 214 11.18 18.04 12.54
CA MET A 214 11.90 18.34 11.30
C MET A 214 12.59 19.70 11.38
N THR A 215 11.89 20.75 11.85
CA THR A 215 12.48 22.09 12.02
C THR A 215 13.70 22.06 12.91
N LYS A 216 13.66 21.30 14.02
CA LYS A 216 14.81 21.15 14.94
C LYS A 216 16.02 20.44 14.32
N MET A 217 15.85 19.68 13.24
CA MET A 217 16.97 19.02 12.55
C MET A 217 17.78 19.98 11.67
N TYR A 218 17.21 21.15 11.35
CA TYR A 218 17.82 22.15 10.47
C TYR A 218 18.26 23.42 11.24
N ASN A 219 18.01 23.49 12.53
CA ASN A 219 18.48 24.52 13.46
C ASN A 219 19.63 24.01 14.32
#